data_853e33de42fd660b7195145e6f1ad3ab
#
_entry.id   853e33de42fd660b7195145e6f1ad3ab
#
_cell.length_a   1.000
_cell.length_b   1.000
_cell.length_c   1.000
_cell.angle_alpha   90.00
_cell.angle_beta   90.00
_cell.angle_gamma   90.00
#
_symmetry.space_group_name_H-M   'P 1'
#
loop_
_entity.id
_entity.type
_entity.pdbx_description
1 polymer ?
#
loop_
_entity_poly.entity_id
_entity_poly.type
_entity_poly.pdbx_seq_one_letter_code
_entity_poly.pdbx_strand_id
1 'polypeptide(L)'
;MFYRRKFYIVRNEFVEEFNKHFNKTNLPNQLSHGSRLVGRWMTAHDEHTTEFFAIWEYDSYEDYVEIENKIVADTVHVNKIKAWYEAHGGREYVLSNYILQVKNEKLIDTVTPTT
;
A
#
# COMPACT_ATOMS: atom_id res chain seq x y z
N MET A 1 -14.90 11.75 7.09
CA MET A 1 -14.10 10.81 6.27
C MET A 1 -12.65 10.83 6.71
N PHE A 2 -11.97 9.69 6.64
CA PHE A 2 -10.55 9.58 6.91
C PHE A 2 -9.84 9.10 5.64
N TYR A 3 -8.70 9.72 5.32
CA TYR A 3 -7.89 9.35 4.16
C TYR A 3 -6.47 9.06 4.60
N ARG A 4 -5.82 8.07 3.96
CA ARG A 4 -4.39 7.84 4.10
C ARG A 4 -3.72 7.71 2.76
N ARG A 5 -2.46 8.08 2.70
CA ARG A 5 -1.62 7.95 1.53
C ARG A 5 -0.51 6.94 1.83
N LYS A 6 -0.49 5.87 1.06
CA LYS A 6 0.65 4.94 1.02
C LYS A 6 1.59 5.40 -0.08
N PHE A 7 2.86 5.52 0.25
CA PHE A 7 3.88 6.02 -0.65
C PHE A 7 5.05 5.04 -0.68
N TYR A 8 5.61 4.81 -1.87
CA TYR A 8 6.74 3.91 -2.06
C TYR A 8 7.72 4.47 -3.08
N ILE A 9 9.01 4.22 -2.86
CA ILE A 9 10.05 4.35 -3.89
C ILE A 9 10.52 2.94 -4.21
N VAL A 10 10.43 2.54 -5.47
CA VAL A 10 10.68 1.17 -5.91
C VAL A 10 11.69 1.18 -7.06
N ARG A 11 12.66 0.25 -7.04
CA ARG A 11 13.60 0.06 -8.14
C ARG A 11 12.85 -0.31 -9.40
N ASN A 12 13.29 0.24 -10.55
CA ASN A 12 12.60 0.04 -11.83
C ASN A 12 12.46 -1.44 -12.20
N GLU A 13 13.49 -2.25 -11.91
CA GLU A 13 13.46 -3.69 -12.19
C GLU A 13 12.42 -4.45 -11.38
N PHE A 14 11.90 -3.86 -10.31
CA PHE A 14 10.90 -4.49 -9.44
C PHE A 14 9.47 -3.98 -9.67
N VAL A 15 9.28 -2.98 -10.53
CA VAL A 15 7.99 -2.32 -10.74
C VAL A 15 6.91 -3.29 -11.21
N GLU A 16 7.21 -4.12 -12.19
CA GLU A 16 6.23 -5.08 -12.72
C GLU A 16 5.76 -6.06 -11.64
N GLU A 17 6.69 -6.63 -10.87
CA GLU A 17 6.37 -7.54 -9.78
C GLU A 17 5.61 -6.84 -8.65
N PHE A 18 5.98 -5.61 -8.33
CA PHE A 18 5.30 -4.83 -7.31
C PHE A 18 3.84 -4.55 -7.69
N ASN A 19 3.58 -4.17 -8.94
CA ASN A 19 2.22 -3.97 -9.45
C ASN A 19 1.41 -5.26 -9.45
N LYS A 20 2.02 -6.35 -9.86
CA LYS A 20 1.37 -7.66 -9.86
C LYS A 20 0.96 -8.09 -8.46
N HIS A 21 1.85 -7.94 -7.49
CA HIS A 21 1.59 -8.27 -6.09
C HIS A 21 0.45 -7.44 -5.52
N PHE A 22 0.46 -6.12 -5.76
CA PHE A 22 -0.62 -5.26 -5.32
C PHE A 22 -1.98 -5.69 -5.89
N ASN A 23 -2.07 -5.87 -7.20
CA ASN A 23 -3.34 -6.18 -7.85
C ASN A 23 -3.86 -7.57 -7.52
N LYS A 24 -2.99 -8.55 -7.36
CA LYS A 24 -3.40 -9.96 -7.11
C LYS A 24 -3.60 -10.28 -5.64
N THR A 25 -2.87 -9.63 -4.74
CA THR A 25 -2.83 -10.01 -3.32
C THR A 25 -3.31 -8.90 -2.40
N ASN A 26 -2.71 -7.71 -2.48
CA ASN A 26 -3.02 -6.65 -1.52
C ASN A 26 -4.38 -6.01 -1.75
N LEU A 27 -4.70 -5.66 -2.97
CA LEU A 27 -5.97 -5.00 -3.28
C LEU A 27 -7.19 -5.87 -2.95
N PRO A 28 -7.27 -7.14 -3.40
CA PRO A 28 -8.42 -7.98 -3.04
C PRO A 28 -8.59 -8.15 -1.53
N ASN A 29 -7.50 -8.28 -0.79
CA ASN A 29 -7.56 -8.41 0.65
C ASN A 29 -8.07 -7.14 1.32
N GLN A 30 -7.54 -5.97 0.93
CA GLN A 30 -7.99 -4.68 1.45
C GLN A 30 -9.49 -4.47 1.20
N LEU A 31 -9.95 -4.74 -0.01
CA LEU A 31 -11.37 -4.60 -0.37
C LEU A 31 -12.25 -5.56 0.42
N SER A 32 -11.79 -6.80 0.66
CA SER A 32 -12.55 -7.80 1.41
C SER A 32 -12.75 -7.40 2.86
N HIS A 33 -11.86 -6.60 3.42
CA HIS A 33 -11.95 -6.11 4.81
C HIS A 33 -12.60 -4.73 4.93
N GLY A 34 -13.01 -4.13 3.82
CA GLY A 34 -13.78 -2.88 3.84
C GLY A 34 -13.02 -1.62 3.47
N SER A 35 -11.76 -1.72 3.11
CA SER A 35 -11.01 -0.57 2.59
C SER A 35 -11.56 -0.12 1.25
N ARG A 36 -11.56 1.19 1.00
CA ARG A 36 -11.94 1.76 -0.30
C ARG A 36 -10.73 2.43 -0.91
N LEU A 37 -10.44 2.10 -2.16
CA LEU A 37 -9.32 2.68 -2.91
C LEU A 37 -9.84 3.87 -3.73
N VAL A 38 -9.29 5.05 -3.49
CA VAL A 38 -9.55 6.23 -4.34
C VAL A 38 -8.78 6.07 -5.65
N GLY A 39 -7.53 5.67 -5.57
CA GLY A 39 -6.70 5.39 -6.73
C GLY A 39 -5.27 5.03 -6.34
N ARG A 40 -4.52 4.53 -7.32
CA ARG A 40 -3.10 4.19 -7.16
C ARG A 40 -2.38 4.56 -8.45
N TRP A 41 -1.29 5.30 -8.30
CA TRP A 41 -0.54 5.86 -9.42
C TRP A 41 0.95 5.63 -9.24
N MET A 42 1.66 5.69 -10.36
CA MET A 42 3.12 5.71 -10.36
C MET A 42 3.63 6.83 -11.25
N THR A 43 4.80 7.34 -10.93
CA THR A 43 5.51 8.35 -11.72
C THR A 43 7.01 8.12 -11.60
N ALA A 44 7.78 8.58 -12.58
CA ALA A 44 9.23 8.48 -12.52
C ALA A 44 9.75 9.27 -11.32
N HIS A 45 10.67 8.69 -10.54
CA HIS A 45 11.35 9.37 -9.44
C HIS A 45 12.73 9.83 -9.86
N ASP A 46 13.56 8.91 -10.31
CA ASP A 46 14.86 9.18 -10.91
C ASP A 46 15.18 8.13 -11.98
N GLU A 47 16.43 8.10 -12.45
CA GLU A 47 16.85 7.18 -13.51
C GLU A 47 16.64 5.70 -13.15
N HIS A 48 16.71 5.35 -11.87
CA HIS A 48 16.70 3.95 -11.40
C HIS A 48 15.46 3.58 -10.60
N THR A 49 14.63 4.55 -10.23
CA THR A 49 13.50 4.32 -9.33
C THR A 49 12.22 4.95 -9.81
N THR A 50 11.11 4.40 -9.34
CA THR A 50 9.74 4.84 -9.63
C THR A 50 9.05 5.15 -8.31
N GLU A 51 8.29 6.23 -8.27
CA GLU A 51 7.45 6.59 -7.14
C GLU A 51 6.07 5.99 -7.33
N PHE A 52 5.53 5.39 -6.26
CA PHE A 52 4.15 4.91 -6.20
C PHE A 52 3.42 5.59 -5.06
N PHE A 53 2.16 5.88 -5.26
CA PHE A 53 1.30 6.24 -4.14
C PHE A 53 -0.13 5.77 -4.39
N ALA A 54 -0.80 5.46 -3.29
CA ALA A 54 -2.21 5.06 -3.28
C ALA A 54 -2.92 5.89 -2.22
N ILE A 55 -4.14 6.31 -2.53
CA ILE A 55 -4.99 7.01 -1.57
C ILE A 55 -6.17 6.10 -1.23
N TRP A 56 -6.32 5.85 0.08
CA TRP A 56 -7.36 5.01 0.64
C TRP A 56 -8.33 5.87 1.44
N GLU A 57 -9.61 5.53 1.35
CA GLU A 57 -10.70 6.25 2.01
C GLU A 57 -11.41 5.36 3.02
N TYR A 58 -11.75 5.92 4.17
CA TYR A 58 -12.49 5.24 5.24
C TYR A 58 -13.57 6.19 5.77
N ASP A 59 -14.63 5.63 6.35
CA ASP A 59 -15.70 6.45 6.94
C ASP A 59 -15.20 7.26 8.15
N SER A 60 -14.25 6.69 8.91
CA SER A 60 -13.65 7.34 10.07
C SER A 60 -12.25 6.77 10.34
N TYR A 61 -11.50 7.43 11.22
CA TYR A 61 -10.22 6.90 11.70
C TYR A 61 -10.43 5.57 12.45
N GLU A 62 -11.48 5.47 13.23
CA GLU A 62 -11.81 4.25 13.98
C GLU A 62 -12.06 3.07 13.04
N ASP A 63 -12.76 3.30 11.93
CA ASP A 63 -12.99 2.27 10.91
C ASP A 63 -11.67 1.84 10.27
N TYR A 64 -10.77 2.79 9.99
CA TYR A 64 -9.44 2.46 9.49
C TYR A 64 -8.70 1.54 10.46
N VAL A 65 -8.68 1.86 11.75
CA VAL A 65 -8.00 1.04 12.76
C VAL A 65 -8.61 -0.35 12.84
N GLU A 66 -9.95 -0.44 12.82
CA GLU A 66 -10.64 -1.73 12.86
C GLU A 66 -10.31 -2.59 11.65
N ILE A 67 -10.30 -2.00 10.45
CA ILE A 67 -9.95 -2.71 9.21
C ILE A 67 -8.49 -3.19 9.25
N GLU A 68 -7.56 -2.34 9.67
CA GLU A 68 -6.14 -2.72 9.80
C GLU A 68 -5.97 -3.88 10.78
N ASN A 69 -6.71 -3.88 11.89
CA ASN A 69 -6.67 -4.99 12.86
C ASN A 69 -7.17 -6.30 12.23
N LYS A 70 -8.20 -6.24 11.41
CA LYS A 70 -8.71 -7.42 10.68
C LYS A 70 -7.68 -7.95 9.68
N ILE A 71 -7.00 -7.07 8.98
CA ILE A 71 -5.97 -7.44 7.99
C ILE A 71 -4.79 -8.13 8.69
N VAL A 72 -4.32 -7.57 9.81
CA VAL A 72 -3.21 -8.16 10.59
C VAL A 72 -3.61 -9.51 11.18
N ALA A 73 -4.87 -9.70 11.55
CA ALA A 73 -5.39 -10.95 12.11
C ALA A 73 -5.70 -12.02 11.03
N ASP A 74 -5.71 -11.63 9.76
CA ASP A 74 -5.95 -12.56 8.66
C ASP A 74 -4.69 -13.38 8.36
N THR A 75 -4.58 -14.54 9.00
CA THR A 75 -3.39 -15.38 8.93
C THR A 75 -3.12 -15.91 7.53
N VAL A 76 -4.16 -16.17 6.74
CA VAL A 76 -4.01 -16.62 5.35
C VAL A 76 -3.33 -15.54 4.53
N HIS A 77 -3.78 -14.30 4.65
CA HIS A 77 -3.19 -13.16 3.96
C HIS A 77 -1.75 -12.90 4.43
N VAL A 78 -1.54 -12.85 5.75
CA VAL A 78 -0.20 -12.63 6.33
C VAL A 78 0.80 -13.67 5.82
N ASN A 79 0.38 -14.94 5.73
CA ASN A 79 1.23 -16.00 5.21
C ASN A 79 1.53 -15.84 3.71
N LYS A 80 0.57 -15.34 2.92
CA LYS A 80 0.81 -15.03 1.49
C LYS A 80 1.85 -13.91 1.34
N ILE A 81 1.75 -12.86 2.14
CA ILE A 81 2.72 -11.75 2.12
C ILE A 81 4.11 -12.26 2.50
N LYS A 82 4.19 -13.06 3.56
CA LYS A 82 5.46 -13.63 4.00
C LYS A 82 6.08 -14.51 2.91
N ALA A 83 5.29 -15.37 2.28
CA ALA A 83 5.75 -16.23 1.18
C ALA A 83 6.25 -15.39 -0.01
N TRP A 84 5.57 -14.29 -0.32
CA TRP A 84 5.98 -13.38 -1.39
C TRP A 84 7.36 -12.77 -1.10
N TYR A 85 7.57 -12.27 0.11
CA TYR A 85 8.89 -11.75 0.50
C TYR A 85 9.97 -12.83 0.39
N GLU A 86 9.68 -14.04 0.89
CA GLU A 86 10.65 -15.16 0.85
C GLU A 86 10.99 -15.53 -0.59
N ALA A 87 10.02 -15.50 -1.50
CA ALA A 87 10.25 -15.78 -2.92
C ALA A 87 11.18 -14.76 -3.61
N HIS A 88 11.36 -13.59 -3.01
CA HIS A 88 12.19 -12.51 -3.55
C HIS A 88 13.44 -12.21 -2.71
N GLY A 89 13.85 -13.16 -1.86
CA GLY A 89 15.07 -13.06 -1.07
C GLY A 89 14.87 -12.73 0.40
N GLY A 90 13.62 -12.63 0.86
CA GLY A 90 13.26 -12.29 2.22
C GLY A 90 12.91 -10.80 2.39
N ARG A 91 12.16 -10.51 3.44
CA ARG A 91 11.66 -9.14 3.68
C ARG A 91 12.79 -8.12 3.77
N GLU A 92 13.84 -8.41 4.52
CA GLU A 92 14.97 -7.51 4.71
C GLU A 92 15.66 -7.21 3.38
N TYR A 93 15.85 -8.24 2.56
CA TYR A 93 16.45 -8.09 1.24
C TYR A 93 15.61 -7.22 0.32
N VAL A 94 14.29 -7.46 0.27
CA VAL A 94 13.37 -6.68 -0.57
C VAL A 94 13.34 -5.21 -0.16
N LEU A 95 13.29 -4.93 1.14
CA LEU A 95 13.24 -3.56 1.66
C LEU A 95 14.58 -2.83 1.54
N SER A 96 15.69 -3.56 1.37
CA SER A 96 17.00 -2.96 1.14
C SER A 96 17.33 -2.77 -0.33
N ASN A 97 16.79 -3.61 -1.23
CA ASN A 97 17.20 -3.65 -2.62
C ASN A 97 16.13 -3.29 -3.63
N TYR A 98 14.86 -3.40 -3.30
CA TYR A 98 13.76 -3.18 -4.25
C TYR A 98 12.78 -2.11 -3.83
N ILE A 99 12.25 -2.19 -2.61
CA ILE A 99 11.31 -1.21 -2.07
C ILE A 99 12.08 -0.33 -1.09
N LEU A 100 12.64 0.77 -1.62
CA LEU A 100 13.65 1.56 -0.91
C LEU A 100 13.06 2.51 0.12
N GLN A 101 11.79 2.88 -0.04
CA GLN A 101 11.11 3.77 0.90
C GLN A 101 9.63 3.40 1.00
N VAL A 102 9.10 3.43 2.21
CA VAL A 102 7.67 3.22 2.49
C VAL A 102 7.22 4.29 3.47
N LYS A 103 6.13 4.97 3.14
CA LYS A 103 5.47 5.91 4.04
C LYS A 103 3.98 5.60 4.13
N ASN A 104 3.41 5.80 5.30
CA ASN A 104 1.97 5.70 5.53
C ASN A 104 1.53 7.00 6.21
N GLU A 105 0.84 7.87 5.49
CA GLU A 105 0.55 9.23 5.91
C GLU A 105 -0.95 9.44 6.10
N LYS A 106 -1.32 10.07 7.20
CA LYS A 106 -2.68 10.60 7.38
C LYS A 106 -2.83 11.84 6.52
N LEU A 107 -3.96 11.95 5.82
CA LEU A 107 -4.28 13.12 5.03
C LEU A 107 -5.34 13.95 5.74
N ILE A 108 -5.15 15.26 5.74
CA ILE A 108 -6.11 16.19 6.29
C ILE A 108 -6.73 16.96 5.13
N ASP A 109 -8.06 16.87 5.00
CA ASP A 109 -8.78 17.62 3.98
C ASP A 109 -8.72 19.11 4.30
N THR A 110 -8.25 19.88 3.34
CA THR A 110 -8.08 21.34 3.47
C THR A 110 -9.10 22.14 2.66
N VAL A 111 -10.02 21.45 1.99
CA VAL A 111 -11.06 22.12 1.20
C VAL A 111 -12.15 22.63 2.14
N THR A 112 -12.42 23.93 2.08
CA THR A 112 -13.52 24.54 2.82
C THR A 112 -14.78 24.38 1.96
N PRO A 113 -15.87 23.79 2.51
CA PRO A 113 -17.11 23.70 1.77
C PRO A 113 -17.62 25.09 1.38
N THR A 114 -18.05 25.24 0.12
CA THR A 114 -18.73 26.44 -0.34
C THR A 114 -20.23 26.30 -0.04
N THR A 115 -20.78 27.30 0.61
CA THR A 115 -22.21 27.33 0.94
C THR A 115 -22.99 28.18 -0.04
#